data_6cb451be91bf7feae346b9787ffb45bb
#
_entry.id   6cb451be91bf7feae346b9787ffb45bb
#
_cell.length_a   1.000
_cell.length_b   1.000
_cell.length_c   1.000
_cell.angle_alpha   90.00
_cell.angle_beta   90.00
_cell.angle_gamma   90.00
#
_symmetry.space_group_name_H-M   'P 1'
#
loop_
_entity.id
_entity.type
_entity.pdbx_description
1 polymer ?
#
loop_
_entity_poly.entity_id
_entity_poly.type
_entity_poly.pdbx_seq_one_letter_code
_entity_poly.pdbx_strand_id
1 'polypeptide(L)'
;MYHLEVDDEWNAIHYEDLWIYNKLQLSRVLGYHCGPIGSTVPKPDFYIVRPAINFLGMGRFAEIIWIEKSTEHFHPANFWCEVFKGEHLSVDFHYQEAKLVVRGIKDDKDPLYKWQKWEKIEREVKFPSILKNLKGNYDWINCEFIDGNLIEVHTRQNPNFRYGNTVAIPVWGDENEKNPPDPSYIEDSGYLRKGFYLK
;
A
#
# COMPACT_ATOMS: atom_id res chain seq x y z
N MET A 1 -19.89 -7.34 8.95
CA MET A 1 -19.02 -6.88 10.06
C MET A 1 -17.81 -6.27 9.37
N TYR A 2 -17.66 -4.95 9.42
CA TYR A 2 -16.54 -4.27 8.79
C TYR A 2 -15.27 -4.66 9.54
N HIS A 3 -14.23 -5.12 8.83
CA HIS A 3 -12.94 -5.40 9.45
C HIS A 3 -12.32 -4.09 9.92
N LEU A 4 -12.24 -3.95 11.22
CA LEU A 4 -11.68 -2.82 11.98
C LEU A 4 -10.13 -2.72 11.92
N GLU A 5 -9.49 -3.34 10.91
CA GLU A 5 -8.02 -3.30 10.80
C GLU A 5 -7.45 -1.88 10.71
N VAL A 6 -8.20 -0.97 10.12
CA VAL A 6 -7.80 0.44 10.01
C VAL A 6 -7.96 1.15 11.35
N ASP A 7 -9.03 0.87 12.08
CA ASP A 7 -9.32 1.52 13.36
C ASP A 7 -8.35 1.07 14.45
N ASP A 8 -7.94 -0.19 14.46
CA ASP A 8 -6.98 -0.71 15.44
C ASP A 8 -5.60 -0.07 15.27
N GLU A 9 -5.12 0.10 14.03
CA GLU A 9 -3.86 0.79 13.77
C GLU A 9 -3.92 2.27 14.19
N TRP A 10 -5.02 2.96 13.85
CA TRP A 10 -5.22 4.37 14.23
C TRP A 10 -5.33 4.58 15.73
N ASN A 11 -5.93 3.63 16.46
CA ASN A 11 -6.04 3.69 17.91
C ASN A 11 -4.72 3.38 18.62
N ALA A 12 -3.86 2.59 18.01
CA ALA A 12 -2.58 2.14 18.59
C ALA A 12 -1.39 3.04 18.25
N ILE A 13 -1.50 3.90 17.23
CA ILE A 13 -0.38 4.73 16.81
C ILE A 13 -0.11 5.87 17.79
N HIS A 14 1.17 6.13 18.06
CA HIS A 14 1.58 7.33 18.78
C HIS A 14 1.28 8.58 17.96
N TYR A 15 0.72 9.62 18.55
CA TYR A 15 0.22 10.79 17.80
C TYR A 15 1.32 11.51 16.99
N GLU A 16 2.57 11.53 17.47
CA GLU A 16 3.69 12.13 16.74
C GLU A 16 4.11 11.29 15.51
N ASP A 17 3.68 10.04 15.43
CA ASP A 17 3.99 9.14 14.32
C ASP A 17 2.88 9.09 13.26
N LEU A 18 1.76 9.78 13.44
CA LEU A 18 0.63 9.82 12.50
C LEU A 18 1.03 10.22 11.05
N TRP A 19 2.16 10.90 10.91
CA TRP A 19 2.69 11.31 9.62
C TRP A 19 3.00 10.11 8.68
N ILE A 20 3.31 8.91 9.23
CA ILE A 20 3.59 7.73 8.39
C ILE A 20 2.35 7.25 7.64
N TYR A 21 1.15 7.50 8.15
CA TYR A 21 -0.11 7.16 7.48
C TYR A 21 -0.57 8.23 6.49
N ASN A 22 0.02 9.41 6.53
CA ASN A 22 -0.21 10.45 5.54
C ASN A 22 0.80 10.31 4.40
N LYS A 23 0.37 9.72 3.28
CA LYS A 23 1.23 9.43 2.12
C LYS A 23 1.87 10.68 1.52
N LEU A 24 1.18 11.83 1.56
CA LEU A 24 1.78 13.11 1.15
C LEU A 24 2.91 13.50 2.08
N GLN A 25 2.70 13.40 3.40
CA GLN A 25 3.71 13.75 4.39
C GLN A 25 4.91 12.79 4.31
N LEU A 26 4.64 11.48 4.22
CA LEU A 26 5.67 10.45 4.02
C LEU A 26 6.51 10.76 2.76
N SER A 27 5.86 11.03 1.63
CA SER A 27 6.52 11.36 0.37
C SER A 27 7.41 12.62 0.49
N ARG A 28 6.92 13.65 1.20
CA ARG A 28 7.71 14.88 1.45
C ARG A 28 8.97 14.62 2.27
N VAL A 29 8.84 13.85 3.34
CA VAL A 29 9.97 13.52 4.22
C VAL A 29 10.99 12.66 3.50
N LEU A 30 10.56 11.82 2.55
CA LEU A 30 11.43 11.04 1.68
C LEU A 30 12.07 11.85 0.53
N GLY A 31 11.66 13.12 0.35
CA GLY A 31 12.19 14.00 -0.68
C GLY A 31 11.64 13.75 -2.08
N TYR A 32 10.51 13.06 -2.20
CA TYR A 32 9.87 12.82 -3.49
C TYR A 32 9.23 14.08 -4.06
N HIS A 33 9.20 14.17 -5.40
CA HIS A 33 8.44 15.22 -6.08
C HIS A 33 6.94 14.99 -5.86
N CYS A 34 6.35 15.73 -4.94
CA CYS A 34 4.94 15.58 -4.57
C CYS A 34 4.35 16.88 -4.05
N GLY A 35 3.04 16.98 -4.08
CA GLY A 35 2.33 18.14 -3.54
C GLY A 35 0.84 17.88 -3.33
N PRO A 36 0.16 18.74 -2.54
CA PRO A 36 -1.28 18.65 -2.37
C PRO A 36 -1.98 19.07 -3.68
N ILE A 37 -3.23 18.65 -3.82
CA ILE A 37 -4.09 19.18 -4.88
C ILE A 37 -4.24 20.69 -4.72
N GLY A 38 -4.27 21.42 -5.83
CA GLY A 38 -4.20 22.89 -5.88
C GLY A 38 -2.78 23.44 -6.04
N SER A 39 -1.73 22.63 -5.80
CA SER A 39 -0.35 23.02 -6.13
C SER A 39 0.02 22.68 -7.58
N THR A 40 1.01 23.40 -8.12
CA THR A 40 1.53 23.13 -9.46
C THR A 40 2.54 21.99 -9.42
N VAL A 41 2.58 21.19 -10.50
CA VAL A 41 3.65 20.22 -10.73
C VAL A 41 4.93 20.91 -11.23
N PRO A 42 6.13 20.36 -10.96
CA PRO A 42 7.40 20.99 -11.36
C PRO A 42 7.62 21.01 -12.87
N LYS A 43 7.07 20.06 -13.61
CA LYS A 43 7.12 19.95 -15.07
C LYS A 43 5.93 19.14 -15.58
N PRO A 44 5.55 19.27 -16.87
CA PRO A 44 4.60 18.35 -17.49
C PRO A 44 5.13 16.92 -17.45
N ASP A 45 4.36 15.99 -16.84
CA ASP A 45 4.74 14.57 -16.74
C ASP A 45 3.52 13.75 -16.29
N PHE A 46 3.70 12.40 -16.24
CA PHE A 46 2.78 11.52 -15.57
C PHE A 46 3.03 11.53 -14.05
N TYR A 47 1.97 11.74 -13.29
CA TYR A 47 1.97 11.70 -11.83
C TYR A 47 0.93 10.72 -11.34
N ILE A 48 1.22 10.07 -10.21
CA ILE A 48 0.19 9.34 -9.49
C ILE A 48 -0.62 10.34 -8.65
N VAL A 49 -1.94 10.33 -8.82
CA VAL A 49 -2.90 11.08 -8.01
C VAL A 49 -3.66 10.08 -7.16
N ARG A 50 -3.61 10.24 -5.85
CA ARG A 50 -4.22 9.30 -4.92
C ARG A 50 -4.59 9.96 -3.58
N PRO A 51 -5.49 9.36 -2.77
CA PRO A 51 -5.79 9.85 -1.44
C PRO A 51 -4.53 9.94 -0.55
N ALA A 52 -4.43 11.04 0.20
CA ALA A 52 -3.30 11.25 1.13
C ALA A 52 -3.33 10.29 2.31
N ILE A 53 -4.50 9.80 2.68
CA ILE A 53 -4.72 8.82 3.74
C ILE A 53 -5.37 7.59 3.14
N ASN A 54 -5.07 6.40 3.68
CA ASN A 54 -5.74 5.18 3.24
C ASN A 54 -7.25 5.27 3.44
N PHE A 55 -7.95 5.27 2.33
CA PHE A 55 -9.40 5.24 2.31
C PHE A 55 -9.86 3.87 1.82
N LEU A 56 -10.29 3.02 2.75
CA LEU A 56 -10.74 1.64 2.49
C LEU A 56 -9.65 0.69 1.93
N GLY A 57 -8.37 1.04 2.04
CA GLY A 57 -7.25 0.16 1.67
C GLY A 57 -7.02 -0.02 0.15
N MET A 58 -6.06 -0.88 -0.18
CA MET A 58 -5.77 -1.43 -1.53
C MET A 58 -5.50 -0.40 -2.65
N GLY A 59 -5.00 0.79 -2.33
CA GLY A 59 -4.67 1.79 -3.37
C GLY A 59 -5.88 2.28 -4.19
N ARG A 60 -7.08 2.20 -3.63
CA ARG A 60 -8.31 2.70 -4.28
C ARG A 60 -8.17 4.16 -4.62
N PHE A 61 -8.75 4.55 -5.75
CA PHE A 61 -8.74 5.92 -6.29
C PHE A 61 -7.34 6.45 -6.63
N ALA A 62 -6.33 5.55 -6.73
CA ALA A 62 -5.04 5.92 -7.27
C ALA A 62 -5.08 5.83 -8.81
N GLU A 63 -4.66 6.89 -9.48
CA GLU A 63 -4.62 6.96 -10.94
C GLU A 63 -3.29 7.58 -11.39
N ILE A 64 -2.74 7.11 -12.52
CA ILE A 64 -1.59 7.74 -13.16
C ILE A 64 -2.11 8.62 -14.27
N ILE A 65 -1.88 9.93 -14.14
CA ILE A 65 -2.48 10.96 -14.99
C ILE A 65 -1.39 11.90 -15.51
N TRP A 66 -1.51 12.29 -16.78
CA TRP A 66 -0.69 13.37 -17.34
C TRP A 66 -1.15 14.71 -16.77
N ILE A 67 -0.23 15.45 -16.15
CA ILE A 67 -0.49 16.77 -15.59
C ILE A 67 0.48 17.76 -16.23
N GLU A 68 -0.06 18.79 -16.89
CA GLU A 68 0.75 19.83 -17.49
C GLU A 68 1.25 20.84 -16.47
N LYS A 69 0.36 21.31 -15.59
CA LYS A 69 0.69 22.35 -14.61
C LYS A 69 -0.23 22.34 -13.38
N SER A 70 -1.55 22.52 -13.58
CA SER A 70 -2.52 22.71 -12.50
C SER A 70 -3.12 21.38 -12.05
N THR A 71 -3.38 21.26 -10.74
CA THR A 71 -4.02 20.11 -10.13
C THR A 71 -5.38 20.46 -9.47
N GLU A 72 -5.87 21.68 -9.68
CA GLU A 72 -7.08 22.21 -9.01
C GLU A 72 -8.36 21.43 -9.30
N HIS A 73 -8.41 20.73 -10.44
CA HIS A 73 -9.57 19.95 -10.86
C HIS A 73 -9.70 18.57 -10.22
N PHE A 74 -8.71 18.14 -9.43
CA PHE A 74 -8.77 16.88 -8.72
C PHE A 74 -9.42 17.02 -7.33
N HIS A 75 -9.83 15.89 -6.75
CA HIS A 75 -10.44 15.87 -5.42
C HIS A 75 -9.46 16.37 -4.34
N PRO A 76 -9.86 17.31 -3.47
CA PRO A 76 -8.96 17.98 -2.52
C PRO A 76 -8.34 17.06 -1.46
N ALA A 77 -8.93 15.89 -1.19
CA ALA A 77 -8.34 14.89 -0.29
C ALA A 77 -7.19 14.07 -0.92
N ASN A 78 -6.96 14.26 -2.23
CA ASN A 78 -5.86 13.62 -2.95
C ASN A 78 -4.59 14.46 -2.88
N PHE A 79 -3.49 13.85 -3.27
CA PHE A 79 -2.22 14.49 -3.56
C PHE A 79 -1.63 13.91 -4.84
N TRP A 80 -0.71 14.61 -5.46
CA TRP A 80 0.07 14.12 -6.57
C TRP A 80 1.49 13.77 -6.13
N CYS A 81 2.08 12.75 -6.74
CA CYS A 81 3.46 12.35 -6.53
C CYS A 81 4.04 11.83 -7.85
N GLU A 82 5.36 11.88 -7.96
CA GLU A 82 6.06 11.23 -9.06
C GLU A 82 5.75 9.74 -9.15
N VAL A 83 5.79 9.18 -10.36
CA VAL A 83 5.48 7.76 -10.59
C VAL A 83 6.73 6.93 -10.46
N PHE A 84 6.74 6.00 -9.50
CA PHE A 84 7.75 4.96 -9.42
C PHE A 84 7.35 3.77 -10.29
N LYS A 85 8.32 3.19 -10.98
CA LYS A 85 8.14 2.01 -11.83
C LYS A 85 9.09 0.91 -11.37
N GLY A 86 8.65 -0.32 -11.44
CA GLY A 86 9.45 -1.46 -11.07
C GLY A 86 8.72 -2.44 -10.18
N GLU A 87 9.48 -3.24 -9.47
CA GLU A 87 8.95 -4.29 -8.62
C GLU A 87 8.27 -3.72 -7.37
N HIS A 88 7.07 -4.21 -7.08
CA HIS A 88 6.35 -3.84 -5.86
C HIS A 88 6.61 -4.90 -4.78
N LEU A 89 7.11 -4.46 -3.64
CA LEU A 89 7.35 -5.29 -2.47
C LEU A 89 6.50 -4.82 -1.29
N SER A 90 5.99 -5.78 -0.51
CA SER A 90 5.48 -5.55 0.84
C SER A 90 6.37 -6.33 1.81
N VAL A 91 6.90 -5.65 2.80
CA VAL A 91 7.91 -6.20 3.71
C VAL A 91 7.48 -6.02 5.16
N ASP A 92 7.36 -7.13 5.88
CA ASP A 92 7.13 -7.10 7.33
C ASP A 92 8.47 -7.07 8.07
N PHE A 93 8.65 -6.04 8.86
CA PHE A 93 9.77 -5.91 9.78
C PHE A 93 9.32 -6.17 11.22
N HIS A 94 10.07 -7.01 11.93
CA HIS A 94 9.92 -7.24 13.35
C HIS A 94 11.17 -6.71 14.06
N TYR A 95 11.00 -5.73 14.92
CA TYR A 95 12.12 -5.01 15.54
C TYR A 95 13.21 -4.60 14.52
N GLN A 96 12.79 -4.02 13.39
CA GLN A 96 13.64 -3.55 12.28
C GLN A 96 14.31 -4.66 11.44
N GLU A 97 14.08 -5.93 11.71
CA GLU A 97 14.55 -7.06 10.89
C GLU A 97 13.46 -7.51 9.92
N ALA A 98 13.79 -7.62 8.63
CA ALA A 98 12.86 -8.17 7.63
C ALA A 98 12.57 -9.65 7.93
N LYS A 99 11.31 -9.99 8.16
CA LYS A 99 10.85 -11.36 8.46
C LYS A 99 10.03 -11.96 7.34
N LEU A 100 9.37 -11.13 6.56
CA LEU A 100 8.59 -11.53 5.41
C LEU A 100 8.84 -10.51 4.28
N VAL A 101 9.17 -10.99 3.11
CA VAL A 101 9.21 -10.19 1.89
C VAL A 101 8.30 -10.83 0.86
N VAL A 102 7.32 -10.08 0.40
CA VAL A 102 6.41 -10.55 -0.64
C VAL A 102 6.45 -9.62 -1.83
N ARG A 103 6.38 -10.20 -3.02
CA ARG A 103 6.35 -9.50 -4.29
C ARG A 103 4.94 -9.51 -4.87
N GLY A 104 4.44 -8.35 -5.26
CA GLY A 104 3.21 -8.21 -6.02
C GLY A 104 3.44 -8.49 -7.50
N ILE A 105 2.56 -9.30 -8.09
CA ILE A 105 2.52 -9.57 -9.54
C ILE A 105 1.22 -8.95 -10.08
N LYS A 106 1.35 -8.16 -11.13
CA LYS A 106 0.27 -7.41 -11.73
C LYS A 106 0.34 -7.46 -13.25
N ASP A 107 -0.79 -7.38 -13.93
CA ASP A 107 -0.86 -7.06 -15.36
C ASP A 107 -0.90 -5.53 -15.51
N ASP A 108 -0.11 -4.99 -16.42
CA ASP A 108 -0.06 -3.55 -16.71
C ASP A 108 -1.41 -2.99 -17.24
N LYS A 109 -2.29 -3.87 -17.72
CA LYS A 109 -3.63 -3.52 -18.21
C LYS A 109 -4.66 -3.40 -17.09
N ASP A 110 -4.38 -3.99 -15.92
CA ASP A 110 -5.26 -3.94 -14.78
C ASP A 110 -5.20 -2.59 -14.05
N PRO A 111 -6.30 -2.15 -13.39
CA PRO A 111 -6.29 -1.02 -12.50
C PRO A 111 -5.19 -1.12 -11.43
N LEU A 112 -4.71 0.02 -10.91
CA LEU A 112 -3.59 0.05 -9.97
C LEU A 112 -3.81 -0.80 -8.70
N TYR A 113 -5.04 -0.98 -8.27
CA TYR A 113 -5.39 -1.80 -7.11
C TYR A 113 -5.49 -3.29 -7.39
N LYS A 114 -5.63 -3.72 -8.68
CA LYS A 114 -5.92 -5.11 -9.04
C LYS A 114 -4.63 -5.89 -9.23
N TRP A 115 -4.28 -6.70 -8.24
CA TRP A 115 -3.14 -7.61 -8.26
C TRP A 115 -3.57 -9.01 -8.71
N GLN A 116 -2.71 -9.71 -9.44
CA GLN A 116 -2.95 -11.11 -9.84
C GLN A 116 -2.55 -12.07 -8.72
N LYS A 117 -1.43 -11.81 -8.06
CA LYS A 117 -0.96 -12.58 -6.91
C LYS A 117 0.09 -11.80 -6.12
N TRP A 118 0.26 -12.21 -4.88
CA TRP A 118 1.40 -11.89 -4.04
C TRP A 118 2.15 -13.18 -3.73
N GLU A 119 3.47 -13.16 -3.79
CA GLU A 119 4.31 -14.33 -3.53
C GLU A 119 5.47 -13.99 -2.60
N LYS A 120 5.72 -14.89 -1.63
CA LYS A 120 6.88 -14.79 -0.75
C LYS A 120 8.14 -15.00 -1.56
N ILE A 121 9.14 -14.17 -1.31
CA ILE A 121 10.47 -14.28 -1.92
C ILE A 121 11.56 -14.19 -0.86
N GLU A 122 12.70 -14.79 -1.14
CA GLU A 122 13.90 -14.65 -0.33
C GLU A 122 14.71 -13.44 -0.83
N ARG A 123 14.68 -12.37 -0.04
CA ARG A 123 15.40 -11.12 -0.35
C ARG A 123 15.76 -10.38 0.93
N GLU A 124 16.99 -9.87 0.99
CA GLU A 124 17.36 -8.93 2.02
C GLU A 124 16.81 -7.54 1.69
N VAL A 125 16.05 -6.97 2.62
CA VAL A 125 15.53 -5.59 2.54
C VAL A 125 15.90 -4.88 3.83
N LYS A 126 16.52 -3.70 3.70
CA LYS A 126 16.93 -2.91 4.86
C LYS A 126 15.74 -2.12 5.40
N PHE A 127 15.65 -2.05 6.74
CA PHE A 127 14.66 -1.21 7.41
C PHE A 127 14.89 0.26 7.05
N PRO A 128 13.84 1.01 6.66
CA PRO A 128 13.95 2.41 6.27
C PRO A 128 14.49 3.26 7.42
N SER A 129 15.59 3.99 7.17
CA SER A 129 16.26 4.79 8.21
C SER A 129 15.35 5.87 8.81
N ILE A 130 14.42 6.40 8.03
CA ILE A 130 13.45 7.42 8.45
C ILE A 130 12.52 6.90 9.56
N LEU A 131 12.23 5.59 9.60
CA LEU A 131 11.34 4.98 10.57
C LEU A 131 12.04 4.62 11.90
N LYS A 132 13.37 4.77 11.99
CA LYS A 132 14.12 4.47 13.21
C LYS A 132 13.81 5.39 14.39
N ASN A 133 13.26 6.57 14.12
CA ASN A 133 12.99 7.61 15.11
C ASN A 133 11.50 7.72 15.47
N LEU A 134 10.69 6.73 15.12
CA LEU A 134 9.31 6.65 15.55
C LEU A 134 9.23 6.66 17.08
N LYS A 135 8.19 7.28 17.64
CA LYS A 135 8.01 7.48 19.10
C LYS A 135 7.26 6.35 19.76
N GLY A 136 6.37 5.69 18.99
CA GLY A 136 5.67 4.49 19.45
C GLY A 136 6.58 3.27 19.48
N ASN A 137 6.23 2.30 20.30
CA ASN A 137 6.89 1.01 20.33
C ASN A 137 6.07 0.03 19.46
N TYR A 138 6.51 -0.15 18.24
CA TYR A 138 5.84 -1.01 17.27
C TYR A 138 6.66 -2.29 17.07
N ASP A 139 6.11 -3.43 17.48
CA ASP A 139 6.76 -4.73 17.29
C ASP A 139 6.85 -5.06 15.81
N TRP A 140 5.82 -4.70 15.05
CA TRP A 140 5.74 -4.95 13.62
C TRP A 140 5.50 -3.67 12.84
N ILE A 141 6.23 -3.54 11.73
CA ILE A 141 6.02 -2.50 10.74
C ILE A 141 6.01 -3.16 9.37
N ASN A 142 4.91 -2.99 8.63
CA ASN A 142 4.84 -3.36 7.22
C ASN A 142 5.16 -2.13 6.37
N CYS A 143 6.04 -2.28 5.40
CA CYS A 143 6.44 -1.26 4.46
C CYS A 143 6.17 -1.72 3.03
N GLU A 144 5.57 -0.85 2.22
CA GLU A 144 5.41 -1.09 0.78
C GLU A 144 6.41 -0.25 -0.02
N PHE A 145 7.04 -0.90 -1.00
CA PHE A 145 8.05 -0.29 -1.86
C PHE A 145 7.72 -0.50 -3.33
N ILE A 146 8.10 0.47 -4.17
CA ILE A 146 8.18 0.28 -5.62
C ILE A 146 9.62 0.60 -6.03
N ASP A 147 10.33 -0.41 -6.54
CA ASP A 147 11.74 -0.31 -6.93
C ASP A 147 12.62 0.33 -5.83
N GLY A 148 12.43 -0.11 -4.59
CA GLY A 148 13.15 0.38 -3.41
C GLY A 148 12.65 1.71 -2.84
N ASN A 149 11.72 2.40 -3.49
CA ASN A 149 11.12 3.64 -2.98
C ASN A 149 9.96 3.30 -2.03
N LEU A 150 10.06 3.73 -0.77
CA LEU A 150 9.02 3.53 0.24
C LEU A 150 7.77 4.35 -0.10
N ILE A 151 6.61 3.71 -0.22
CA ILE A 151 5.38 4.37 -0.65
C ILE A 151 4.25 4.31 0.38
N GLU A 152 4.32 3.39 1.34
CA GLU A 152 3.30 3.18 2.37
C GLU A 152 3.89 2.48 3.59
N VAL A 153 3.35 2.77 4.78
CA VAL A 153 3.78 2.19 6.05
C VAL A 153 2.55 1.83 6.89
N HIS A 154 2.58 0.68 7.53
CA HIS A 154 1.59 0.21 8.50
C HIS A 154 2.28 -0.28 9.77
N THR A 155 1.66 -0.09 10.93
CA THR A 155 2.17 -0.58 12.23
C THR A 155 1.65 -1.97 12.57
N ARG A 156 1.48 -2.81 11.57
CA ARG A 156 1.03 -4.21 11.66
C ARG A 156 1.72 -5.09 10.63
N GLN A 157 1.50 -6.38 10.70
CA GLN A 157 1.93 -7.34 9.68
C GLN A 157 1.03 -7.32 8.44
N ASN A 158 1.54 -7.83 7.32
CA ASN A 158 0.75 -8.13 6.15
C ASN A 158 -0.31 -9.20 6.47
N PRO A 159 -1.62 -8.89 6.35
CA PRO A 159 -2.67 -9.80 6.78
C PRO A 159 -2.81 -11.05 5.90
N ASN A 160 -2.33 -10.98 4.65
CA ASN A 160 -2.53 -12.06 3.67
C ASN A 160 -1.56 -13.24 3.87
N PHE A 161 -0.55 -13.12 4.74
CA PHE A 161 0.48 -14.14 4.97
C PHE A 161 0.55 -14.65 6.41
N ARG A 162 -0.51 -14.49 7.17
CA ARG A 162 -0.62 -14.96 8.57
C ARG A 162 -0.73 -16.47 8.71
N TYR A 163 -1.03 -17.18 7.63
CA TYR A 163 -1.37 -18.61 7.63
C TYR A 163 -0.19 -19.51 7.23
N GLY A 164 1.01 -18.97 7.12
CA GLY A 164 2.19 -19.72 6.71
C GLY A 164 2.27 -20.05 5.21
N ASN A 165 1.38 -19.47 4.41
CA ASN A 165 1.34 -19.60 2.97
C ASN A 165 2.53 -18.89 2.30
N THR A 166 2.85 -19.31 1.08
CA THR A 166 3.89 -18.70 0.25
C THR A 166 3.33 -17.86 -0.90
N VAL A 167 2.06 -18.05 -1.23
CA VAL A 167 1.36 -17.31 -2.27
C VAL A 167 -0.03 -16.92 -1.76
N ALA A 168 -0.48 -15.71 -2.09
CA ALA A 168 -1.85 -15.24 -1.92
C ALA A 168 -2.38 -14.77 -3.27
N ILE A 169 -3.49 -15.37 -3.74
CA ILE A 169 -4.13 -15.04 -5.02
C ILE A 169 -5.46 -14.35 -4.71
N PRO A 170 -5.55 -13.02 -4.91
CA PRO A 170 -6.77 -12.29 -4.61
C PRO A 170 -7.90 -12.65 -5.59
N VAL A 171 -9.13 -12.63 -5.07
CA VAL A 171 -10.38 -12.77 -5.84
C VAL A 171 -11.08 -11.43 -5.84
N TRP A 172 -11.31 -10.89 -7.03
CA TRP A 172 -11.89 -9.55 -7.19
C TRP A 172 -13.41 -9.65 -7.42
N GLY A 173 -14.14 -8.66 -6.97
CA GLY A 173 -15.61 -8.67 -7.01
C GLY A 173 -16.24 -8.50 -8.39
N ASP A 174 -15.44 -8.16 -9.42
CA ASP A 174 -15.81 -8.12 -10.82
C ASP A 174 -15.68 -9.48 -11.52
N GLU A 175 -15.10 -10.46 -10.88
CA GLU A 175 -14.97 -11.82 -11.36
C GLU A 175 -16.28 -12.57 -11.05
N ASN A 176 -17.01 -12.98 -12.11
CA ASN A 176 -18.31 -13.66 -12.01
C ASN A 176 -18.23 -15.11 -11.51
N GLU A 177 -17.14 -15.52 -10.89
CA GLU A 177 -16.98 -16.88 -10.40
C GLU A 177 -17.65 -17.06 -9.04
N LYS A 178 -18.58 -18.01 -8.98
CA LYS A 178 -18.97 -18.62 -7.71
C LYS A 178 -17.73 -19.31 -7.16
N ASN A 179 -17.14 -18.72 -6.12
CA ASN A 179 -16.01 -19.35 -5.45
C ASN A 179 -16.39 -20.78 -5.06
N PRO A 180 -15.74 -21.79 -5.62
CA PRO A 180 -15.97 -23.16 -5.15
C PRO A 180 -15.56 -23.23 -3.67
N PRO A 181 -16.16 -24.11 -2.87
CA PRO A 181 -15.72 -24.36 -1.51
C PRO A 181 -14.30 -24.96 -1.56
N ASP A 182 -13.32 -24.10 -1.46
CA ASP A 182 -11.90 -24.46 -1.42
C ASP A 182 -11.38 -24.12 -0.02
N PRO A 183 -10.84 -25.07 0.74
CA PRO A 183 -10.33 -24.83 2.09
C PRO A 183 -9.16 -23.83 2.13
N SER A 184 -8.51 -23.56 1.00
CA SER A 184 -7.49 -22.53 0.91
C SER A 184 -8.05 -21.10 0.71
N TYR A 185 -9.38 -20.97 0.53
CA TYR A 185 -10.01 -19.66 0.37
C TYR A 185 -10.27 -18.99 1.72
N ILE A 186 -9.79 -17.78 1.85
CA ILE A 186 -10.07 -16.88 2.98
C ILE A 186 -10.95 -15.74 2.48
N GLU A 187 -12.13 -15.61 3.08
CA GLU A 187 -13.06 -14.53 2.77
C GLU A 187 -12.51 -13.20 3.30
N ASP A 188 -12.64 -12.16 2.49
CA ASP A 188 -12.31 -10.80 2.86
C ASP A 188 -13.59 -9.96 2.80
N SER A 189 -13.87 -9.21 3.84
CA SER A 189 -15.03 -8.31 3.86
C SER A 189 -14.84 -7.04 3.04
N GLY A 190 -13.73 -6.93 2.28
CA GLY A 190 -13.44 -5.80 1.42
C GLY A 190 -14.46 -5.62 0.28
N TYR A 191 -14.76 -4.37 -0.06
CA TYR A 191 -15.74 -4.05 -1.11
C TYR A 191 -15.31 -4.52 -2.51
N LEU A 192 -14.01 -4.45 -2.81
CA LEU A 192 -13.44 -4.81 -4.12
C LEU A 192 -12.89 -6.23 -4.14
N ARG A 193 -12.08 -6.59 -3.14
CA ARG A 193 -11.56 -7.93 -2.98
C ARG A 193 -12.54 -8.75 -2.16
N LYS A 194 -12.96 -9.90 -2.68
CA LYS A 194 -13.90 -10.81 -2.01
C LYS A 194 -13.19 -11.78 -1.07
N GLY A 195 -11.90 -12.02 -1.33
CA GLY A 195 -11.09 -12.93 -0.57
C GLY A 195 -9.79 -13.24 -1.30
N PHE A 196 -9.13 -14.28 -0.89
CA PHE A 196 -7.91 -14.77 -1.53
C PHE A 196 -7.71 -16.26 -1.27
N TYR A 197 -7.09 -16.93 -2.26
CA TYR A 197 -6.64 -18.31 -2.13
C TYR A 197 -5.20 -18.31 -1.61
N LEU A 198 -4.93 -19.19 -0.64
CA LEU A 198 -3.60 -19.44 -0.08
C LEU A 198 -2.94 -20.64 -0.74
N LYS A 199 -1.64 -20.53 -1.06
CA LYS A 199 -0.81 -21.66 -1.55
C LYS A 199 0.54 -21.67 -0.87
#